data_8283c192540264b1c9c097cde2921460
#
_entry.id   8283c192540264b1c9c097cde2921460
#
_cell.length_a   1.000
_cell.length_b   1.000
_cell.length_c   1.000
_cell.angle_alpha   90.00
_cell.angle_beta   90.00
_cell.angle_gamma   90.00
#
_symmetry.space_group_name_H-M   'P 1'
#
loop_
_entity.id
_entity.type
_entity.pdbx_description
1 polymer ?
#
loop_
_entity_poly.entity_id
_entity_poly.type
_entity_poly.pdbx_seq_one_letter_code
_entity_poly.pdbx_strand_id
1 'polypeptide(L)'
;MKRRNFLMTGPAAVLFPWLPRALGADALQTSTTNRSSPPALDPPTRRGAGTPQSPITNRWGFAKYTKLDLEEICVYRAQPGAAYNHHPQMLFDGGRLYASWSNGILHEDQPGQRMLFAVSGDDGNTWSKEALITPPPIEKTSTYTAEGIRSHEGKLIAYYGHYGYADRCLYWNGMPNGRCIEDYRGSADEWVHNDSFAAVRVSDDAGRTWGAPIRNIERFVPNLRPFLTRSGRLIMPGNITYPYTDDPAGIEGWKRAGLPRLPNWIVDDPEGFHKGCFFRHDARNYCEASFYQTDDGVLHMMQRIDRIAPNPSEGLLAVTESVDNGETWSEPMMTSYTDSGCRFQFGRLPDGRFFGLTCPNPRSDRTPLVLATSRDGVVFDQHYELGGIPGVTPHIQGHSRNGVYGYPSCDIANGKMYIIYSRNKEDIYFVRLDLSSLA
;
A
#
# COMPACT_ATOMS: atom_id res chain seq x y z
N MET A 1 18.17 -62.79 8.60
CA MET A 1 17.22 -63.61 9.38
C MET A 1 16.61 -62.80 10.48
N LYS A 2 15.28 -62.93 10.67
CA LYS A 2 14.40 -62.37 11.66
C LYS A 2 13.86 -60.93 11.40
N ARG A 3 12.70 -60.89 10.80
CA ARG A 3 11.73 -59.81 10.79
C ARG A 3 11.09 -59.68 12.22
N ARG A 4 10.91 -58.44 12.67
CA ARG A 4 10.00 -58.16 13.81
C ARG A 4 8.92 -57.21 13.32
N ASN A 5 7.69 -57.70 13.35
CA ASN A 5 6.46 -56.93 13.18
C ASN A 5 6.23 -56.05 14.40
N PHE A 6 5.89 -54.80 14.19
CA PHE A 6 5.30 -53.93 15.22
C PHE A 6 3.85 -53.61 14.83
N LEU A 7 2.96 -54.05 15.67
CA LEU A 7 1.53 -53.72 15.63
C LEU A 7 1.35 -52.29 16.10
N MET A 8 0.67 -51.49 15.29
CA MET A 8 0.15 -50.18 15.73
C MET A 8 -1.26 -50.38 16.30
N THR A 9 -1.42 -50.01 17.57
CA THR A 9 -2.72 -49.81 18.21
C THR A 9 -3.09 -48.34 18.10
N GLY A 10 -4.17 -48.00 17.39
CA GLY A 10 -4.73 -46.66 17.29
C GLY A 10 -5.59 -46.29 18.49
N PRO A 11 -5.68 -45.02 18.86
CA PRO A 11 -6.59 -44.58 19.90
C PRO A 11 -8.02 -44.40 19.36
N ALA A 12 -8.97 -44.77 20.25
CA ALA A 12 -10.42 -44.76 20.02
C ALA A 12 -10.96 -43.32 19.84
N ALA A 13 -11.85 -43.19 18.85
CA ALA A 13 -12.65 -42.00 18.61
C ALA A 13 -13.77 -41.88 19.64
N VAL A 14 -13.85 -40.79 20.37
CA VAL A 14 -14.98 -40.43 21.24
C VAL A 14 -16.00 -39.68 20.40
N LEU A 15 -17.15 -40.31 20.14
CA LEU A 15 -18.30 -39.71 19.51
C LEU A 15 -19.12 -38.92 20.54
N PHE A 16 -19.30 -37.63 20.34
CA PHE A 16 -20.34 -36.84 21.00
C PHE A 16 -21.57 -36.71 20.11
N PRO A 17 -22.77 -36.92 20.66
CA PRO A 17 -24.00 -36.85 19.86
C PRO A 17 -24.46 -35.40 19.69
N TRP A 18 -24.68 -34.98 18.46
CA TRP A 18 -25.34 -33.72 18.11
C TRP A 18 -26.86 -33.94 18.08
N LEU A 19 -27.55 -33.16 18.91
CA LEU A 19 -29.01 -32.99 18.80
C LEU A 19 -29.33 -31.81 17.87
N PRO A 20 -30.23 -31.92 16.90
CA PRO A 20 -30.65 -30.79 16.11
C PRO A 20 -31.69 -29.95 16.86
N ARG A 21 -31.41 -28.66 17.10
CA ARG A 21 -32.44 -27.67 17.44
C ARG A 21 -33.08 -27.15 16.14
N ALA A 22 -34.37 -27.39 16.01
CA ALA A 22 -35.20 -26.75 15.00
C ALA A 22 -35.28 -25.24 15.27
N LEU A 23 -34.86 -24.43 14.30
CA LEU A 23 -35.13 -23.00 14.26
C LEU A 23 -36.31 -22.75 13.31
N GLY A 24 -37.32 -22.08 13.85
CA GLY A 24 -38.53 -21.68 13.15
C GLY A 24 -38.25 -20.73 11.99
N ALA A 25 -39.05 -20.90 10.95
CA ALA A 25 -39.09 -19.99 9.81
C ALA A 25 -39.76 -18.69 10.22
N ASP A 26 -38.97 -17.62 10.38
CA ASP A 26 -39.49 -16.25 10.43
C ASP A 26 -39.29 -15.54 9.10
N ALA A 27 -40.37 -14.88 8.69
CA ALA A 27 -40.59 -14.28 7.40
C ALA A 27 -39.50 -13.22 7.06
N LEU A 28 -38.93 -13.34 5.87
CA LEU A 28 -38.16 -12.29 5.21
C LEU A 28 -39.08 -11.07 4.93
N GLN A 29 -39.06 -10.10 5.82
CA GLN A 29 -39.50 -8.74 5.49
C GLN A 29 -38.39 -8.05 4.69
N THR A 30 -38.62 -7.85 3.41
CA THR A 30 -37.81 -6.98 2.56
C THR A 30 -38.00 -5.52 3.03
N SER A 31 -37.12 -5.07 3.89
CA SER A 31 -37.02 -3.62 4.18
C SER A 31 -36.19 -2.97 3.08
N THR A 32 -36.84 -2.22 2.22
CA THR A 32 -36.19 -1.22 1.35
C THR A 32 -35.63 -0.11 2.26
N THR A 33 -34.42 -0.27 2.73
CA THR A 33 -33.72 0.81 3.43
C THR A 33 -33.19 1.78 2.38
N ASN A 34 -33.80 2.95 2.30
CA ASN A 34 -33.17 4.15 1.75
C ASN A 34 -31.78 4.30 2.39
N ARG A 35 -30.72 4.00 1.64
CA ARG A 35 -29.36 4.28 2.09
C ARG A 35 -29.15 5.80 2.04
N SER A 36 -29.24 6.41 3.21
CA SER A 36 -28.83 7.79 3.46
C SER A 36 -27.34 7.96 3.08
N SER A 37 -26.99 9.16 2.60
CA SER A 37 -25.62 9.64 2.45
C SER A 37 -24.76 9.26 3.67
N PRO A 38 -23.45 9.00 3.50
CA PRO A 38 -22.58 8.70 4.63
C PRO A 38 -22.77 9.77 5.72
N PRO A 39 -22.82 9.39 7.00
CA PRO A 39 -23.04 10.35 8.06
C PRO A 39 -21.97 11.41 8.03
N ALA A 40 -22.36 12.66 8.10
CA ALA A 40 -21.43 13.77 8.28
C ALA A 40 -20.57 13.49 9.51
N LEU A 41 -19.26 13.49 9.33
CA LEU A 41 -18.32 13.41 10.44
C LEU A 41 -18.20 14.81 11.03
N ASP A 42 -18.41 14.94 12.34
CA ASP A 42 -18.00 16.15 13.03
C ASP A 42 -16.52 16.41 12.74
N PRO A 43 -16.12 17.65 12.45
CA PRO A 43 -14.71 17.95 12.26
C PRO A 43 -13.91 17.51 13.49
N PRO A 44 -12.71 16.93 13.32
CA PRO A 44 -11.92 16.41 14.42
C PRO A 44 -11.68 17.50 15.47
N THR A 45 -12.17 17.30 16.69
CA THR A 45 -12.22 18.29 17.75
C THR A 45 -10.93 18.47 18.54
N ARG A 46 -9.87 17.70 18.24
CA ARG A 46 -8.58 17.82 18.91
C ARG A 46 -7.42 17.85 17.91
N ARG A 47 -6.98 19.04 17.59
CA ARG A 47 -5.68 19.28 16.94
C ARG A 47 -4.62 19.33 18.02
N GLY A 48 -3.53 18.59 17.85
CA GLY A 48 -2.37 18.72 18.73
C GLY A 48 -1.87 20.17 18.71
N ALA A 49 -1.83 20.82 19.86
CA ALA A 49 -1.36 22.19 19.95
C ALA A 49 0.08 22.26 19.43
N GLY A 50 0.33 23.13 18.45
CA GLY A 50 1.67 23.47 17.95
C GLY A 50 2.11 22.78 16.65
N THR A 51 1.33 21.87 16.04
CA THR A 51 1.67 21.32 14.71
C THR A 51 1.22 22.27 13.60
N PRO A 52 2.10 22.61 12.62
CA PRO A 52 1.71 23.41 11.48
C PRO A 52 0.52 22.81 10.74
N GLN A 53 -0.34 23.65 10.20
CA GLN A 53 -1.58 23.23 9.52
C GLN A 53 -1.51 23.57 8.04
N SER A 54 -1.93 22.63 7.20
CA SER A 54 -2.12 22.82 5.77
C SER A 54 -3.62 23.01 5.45
N PRO A 55 -3.97 23.80 4.44
CA PRO A 55 -5.37 23.97 4.02
C PRO A 55 -5.92 22.76 3.25
N ILE A 56 -5.08 21.78 2.90
CA ILE A 56 -5.50 20.62 2.11
C ILE A 56 -6.57 19.81 2.82
N THR A 57 -7.67 19.54 2.11
CA THR A 57 -8.82 18.83 2.64
C THR A 57 -9.54 18.03 1.57
N ASN A 58 -10.14 16.89 1.92
CA ASN A 58 -11.05 16.15 1.05
C ASN A 58 -12.54 16.43 1.37
N ARG A 59 -12.82 17.24 2.36
CA ARG A 59 -14.20 17.53 2.80
C ARG A 59 -15.07 16.28 2.94
N TRP A 60 -14.50 15.18 3.42
CA TRP A 60 -15.23 13.94 3.60
C TRP A 60 -16.52 14.14 4.40
N GLY A 61 -17.63 13.64 3.87
CA GLY A 61 -18.97 13.87 4.43
C GLY A 61 -19.66 15.14 3.95
N PHE A 62 -18.93 16.09 3.32
CA PHE A 62 -19.48 17.35 2.78
C PHE A 62 -19.21 17.52 1.28
N ALA A 63 -18.37 16.70 0.70
CA ALA A 63 -18.07 16.73 -0.73
C ALA A 63 -19.25 16.23 -1.56
N LYS A 64 -19.32 16.64 -2.82
CA LYS A 64 -20.25 16.03 -3.78
C LYS A 64 -19.86 14.57 -3.95
N TYR A 65 -20.81 13.68 -3.74
CA TYR A 65 -20.58 12.24 -3.74
C TYR A 65 -21.34 11.55 -4.87
N THR A 66 -20.64 10.79 -5.68
CA THR A 66 -21.20 10.02 -6.79
C THR A 66 -20.76 8.58 -6.66
N LYS A 67 -21.71 7.65 -6.63
CA LYS A 67 -21.40 6.23 -6.68
C LYS A 67 -21.31 5.78 -8.11
N LEU A 68 -20.22 5.09 -8.45
CA LEU A 68 -20.02 4.47 -9.74
C LEU A 68 -20.29 2.96 -9.64
N ASP A 69 -20.85 2.41 -10.70
CA ASP A 69 -21.04 0.96 -10.84
C ASP A 69 -19.92 0.42 -11.72
N LEU A 70 -18.91 -0.16 -11.10
CA LEU A 70 -17.71 -0.66 -11.78
C LEU A 70 -17.61 -2.18 -11.60
N GLU A 71 -17.23 -2.84 -12.67
CA GLU A 71 -16.95 -4.28 -12.65
C GLU A 71 -15.62 -4.53 -11.93
N GLU A 72 -15.64 -5.38 -10.91
CA GLU A 72 -14.44 -5.86 -10.21
C GLU A 72 -13.96 -7.18 -10.84
N ILE A 73 -12.72 -7.19 -11.30
CA ILE A 73 -12.08 -8.38 -11.89
C ILE A 73 -11.01 -8.88 -10.92
N CYS A 74 -11.06 -10.17 -10.57
CA CYS A 74 -10.06 -10.81 -9.75
C CYS A 74 -8.82 -11.13 -10.58
N VAL A 75 -7.70 -10.44 -10.31
CA VAL A 75 -6.40 -10.66 -10.97
C VAL A 75 -5.71 -11.88 -10.40
N TYR A 76 -5.75 -12.01 -9.07
CA TYR A 76 -5.15 -13.13 -8.36
C TYR A 76 -5.97 -13.51 -7.15
N ARG A 77 -6.26 -14.78 -7.02
CA ARG A 77 -6.90 -15.35 -5.83
C ARG A 77 -5.88 -16.08 -4.98
N ALA A 78 -5.85 -15.74 -3.70
CA ALA A 78 -4.96 -16.36 -2.74
C ALA A 78 -5.08 -17.88 -2.69
N GLN A 79 -3.95 -18.54 -2.48
CA GLN A 79 -3.85 -19.99 -2.40
C GLN A 79 -3.16 -20.39 -1.09
N PRO A 80 -3.40 -21.59 -0.55
CA PRO A 80 -2.61 -22.10 0.56
C PRO A 80 -1.11 -22.06 0.23
N GLY A 81 -0.31 -21.48 1.13
CA GLY A 81 1.13 -21.28 0.91
C GLY A 81 1.51 -20.06 0.05
N ALA A 82 0.51 -19.32 -0.44
CA ALA A 82 0.65 -18.06 -1.16
C ALA A 82 -0.53 -17.12 -0.82
N ALA A 83 -0.84 -17.06 0.48
CA ALA A 83 -2.08 -16.49 0.96
C ALA A 83 -2.02 -14.97 1.19
N TYR A 84 -0.85 -14.42 1.49
CA TYR A 84 -0.68 -12.98 1.64
C TYR A 84 -0.42 -12.33 0.28
N ASN A 85 -1.26 -11.37 -0.11
CA ASN A 85 -1.09 -10.60 -1.35
C ASN A 85 -1.43 -9.14 -1.10
N HIS A 86 -0.43 -8.26 -1.22
CA HIS A 86 -0.56 -6.85 -0.89
C HIS A 86 0.38 -5.98 -1.74
N HIS A 87 0.41 -4.67 -1.50
CA HIS A 87 1.22 -3.69 -2.24
C HIS A 87 1.00 -3.74 -3.76
N PRO A 88 -0.27 -3.84 -4.24
CA PRO A 88 -0.49 -3.91 -5.68
C PRO A 88 -0.12 -2.60 -6.38
N GLN A 89 0.41 -2.73 -7.59
CA GLN A 89 0.81 -1.62 -8.45
C GLN A 89 0.39 -1.90 -9.89
N MET A 90 -0.02 -0.84 -10.60
CA MET A 90 -0.49 -0.91 -11.97
C MET A 90 0.44 -0.12 -12.91
N LEU A 91 0.70 -0.68 -14.08
CA LEU A 91 1.32 0.00 -15.23
C LEU A 91 0.55 -0.32 -16.50
N PHE A 92 0.29 0.70 -17.31
CA PHE A 92 -0.10 0.54 -18.71
C PHE A 92 1.10 0.88 -19.60
N ASP A 93 1.51 -0.04 -20.46
CA ASP A 93 2.58 0.17 -21.42
C ASP A 93 2.39 -0.67 -22.67
N GLY A 94 2.64 -0.08 -23.87
CA GLY A 94 2.60 -0.78 -25.13
C GLY A 94 1.27 -1.51 -25.42
N GLY A 95 0.14 -0.99 -24.95
CA GLY A 95 -1.19 -1.60 -25.12
C GLY A 95 -1.47 -2.76 -24.15
N ARG A 96 -0.67 -2.92 -23.10
CA ARG A 96 -0.80 -3.95 -22.07
C ARG A 96 -0.88 -3.36 -20.68
N LEU A 97 -1.57 -4.07 -19.82
CA LEU A 97 -1.58 -3.80 -18.37
C LEU A 97 -0.65 -4.78 -17.66
N TYR A 98 0.15 -4.26 -16.75
CA TYR A 98 1.03 -5.01 -15.87
C TYR A 98 0.60 -4.76 -14.43
N ALA A 99 0.07 -5.78 -13.78
CA ALA A 99 -0.24 -5.78 -12.37
C ALA A 99 0.91 -6.44 -11.61
N SER A 100 1.44 -5.80 -10.58
CA SER A 100 2.47 -6.39 -9.71
C SER A 100 2.08 -6.26 -8.26
N TRP A 101 2.49 -7.21 -7.41
CA TRP A 101 2.15 -7.22 -5.99
C TRP A 101 3.14 -8.02 -5.15
N SER A 102 3.17 -7.75 -3.85
CA SER A 102 3.85 -8.60 -2.86
C SER A 102 3.05 -9.86 -2.60
N ASN A 103 3.72 -11.01 -2.63
CA ASN A 103 3.12 -12.31 -2.33
C ASN A 103 3.93 -13.01 -1.24
N GLY A 104 3.28 -13.42 -0.17
CA GLY A 104 3.85 -14.13 0.96
C GLY A 104 3.11 -15.41 1.28
N ILE A 105 3.69 -16.23 2.15
CA ILE A 105 3.16 -17.55 2.52
C ILE A 105 1.80 -17.40 3.21
N LEU A 106 1.73 -16.59 4.26
CA LEU A 106 0.53 -16.44 5.08
C LEU A 106 0.36 -15.05 5.71
N HIS A 107 1.41 -14.50 6.34
CA HIS A 107 1.35 -13.28 7.12
C HIS A 107 2.01 -12.11 6.39
N GLU A 108 1.66 -10.89 6.79
CA GLU A 108 2.35 -9.68 6.34
C GLU A 108 3.81 -9.72 6.76
N ASP A 109 4.71 -9.28 5.86
CA ASP A 109 6.16 -9.20 6.07
C ASP A 109 6.83 -10.48 6.57
N GLN A 110 6.20 -11.61 6.37
CA GLN A 110 6.79 -12.90 6.68
C GLN A 110 7.99 -13.17 5.75
N PRO A 111 9.12 -13.69 6.28
CA PRO A 111 10.22 -14.17 5.45
C PRO A 111 9.75 -15.10 4.33
N GLY A 112 10.31 -14.92 3.15
CA GLY A 112 9.86 -15.63 1.94
C GLY A 112 8.87 -14.83 1.07
N GLN A 113 8.49 -13.65 1.48
CA GLN A 113 7.71 -12.72 0.66
C GLN A 113 8.51 -12.32 -0.58
N ARG A 114 7.81 -12.18 -1.71
CA ARG A 114 8.37 -11.97 -3.05
C ARG A 114 7.48 -11.04 -3.87
N MET A 115 7.97 -10.52 -4.97
CA MET A 115 7.18 -9.76 -5.92
C MET A 115 6.73 -10.63 -7.09
N LEU A 116 5.43 -10.70 -7.30
CA LEU A 116 4.79 -11.32 -8.45
C LEU A 116 4.24 -10.27 -9.40
N PHE A 117 3.95 -10.69 -10.64
CA PHE A 117 3.20 -9.87 -11.59
C PHE A 117 2.37 -10.75 -12.53
N ALA A 118 1.36 -10.12 -13.14
CA ALA A 118 0.54 -10.67 -14.22
C ALA A 118 0.32 -9.62 -15.30
N VAL A 119 0.01 -10.08 -16.50
CA VAL A 119 -0.16 -9.22 -17.69
C VAL A 119 -1.54 -9.44 -18.29
N SER A 120 -2.20 -8.36 -18.67
CA SER A 120 -3.40 -8.37 -19.51
C SER A 120 -3.11 -7.72 -20.85
N GLY A 121 -3.54 -8.35 -21.93
CA GLY A 121 -3.49 -7.81 -23.29
C GLY A 121 -4.86 -7.41 -23.86
N ASP A 122 -5.91 -7.45 -23.04
CA ASP A 122 -7.31 -7.25 -23.42
C ASP A 122 -8.02 -6.23 -22.53
N ASP A 123 -7.30 -5.18 -22.14
CA ASP A 123 -7.82 -4.06 -21.36
C ASP A 123 -8.26 -4.48 -19.94
N GLY A 124 -7.64 -5.52 -19.39
CA GLY A 124 -7.89 -6.01 -18.02
C GLY A 124 -9.01 -7.07 -17.91
N ASN A 125 -9.62 -7.51 -19.03
CA ASN A 125 -10.68 -8.52 -18.98
C ASN A 125 -10.15 -9.89 -18.57
N THR A 126 -8.95 -10.26 -19.03
CA THR A 126 -8.27 -11.48 -18.61
C THR A 126 -6.81 -11.22 -18.25
N TRP A 127 -6.27 -12.07 -17.37
CA TRP A 127 -4.91 -11.92 -16.85
C TRP A 127 -4.11 -13.21 -17.04
N SER A 128 -2.84 -13.07 -17.37
CA SER A 128 -1.93 -14.20 -17.43
C SER A 128 -1.78 -14.87 -16.06
N LYS A 129 -1.29 -16.11 -16.07
CA LYS A 129 -0.74 -16.68 -14.84
C LYS A 129 0.36 -15.76 -14.28
N GLU A 130 0.44 -15.71 -12.96
CA GLU A 130 1.46 -14.94 -12.26
C GLU A 130 2.88 -15.44 -12.53
N ALA A 131 3.82 -14.51 -12.59
CA ALA A 131 5.24 -14.79 -12.72
C ALA A 131 6.05 -14.04 -11.66
N LEU A 132 7.23 -14.58 -11.33
CA LEU A 132 8.12 -14.04 -10.30
C LEU A 132 9.02 -12.96 -10.90
N ILE A 133 9.12 -11.80 -10.22
CA ILE A 133 10.05 -10.73 -10.55
C ILE A 133 11.31 -10.79 -9.67
N THR A 134 11.14 -10.78 -8.35
CA THR A 134 12.29 -10.81 -7.42
C THR A 134 13.11 -12.08 -7.56
N PRO A 135 14.36 -12.08 -7.12
CA PRO A 135 15.07 -13.33 -6.91
C PRO A 135 14.23 -14.26 -6.02
N PRO A 136 14.35 -15.59 -6.17
CA PRO A 136 13.78 -16.49 -5.18
C PRO A 136 14.28 -16.08 -3.80
N PRO A 137 13.43 -16.05 -2.78
CA PRO A 137 13.87 -15.73 -1.42
C PRO A 137 14.91 -16.78 -1.00
N ILE A 138 16.18 -16.36 -0.94
CA ILE A 138 17.32 -17.24 -0.73
C ILE A 138 17.40 -17.68 0.72
N GLU A 139 16.81 -16.89 1.63
CA GLU A 139 16.96 -17.11 3.06
C GLU A 139 15.64 -16.96 3.81
N LYS A 140 15.54 -17.65 4.93
CA LYS A 140 14.40 -17.53 5.85
C LYS A 140 14.33 -16.17 6.54
N THR A 141 15.25 -15.28 6.24
CA THR A 141 15.46 -13.97 6.88
C THR A 141 15.19 -12.80 5.97
N SER A 142 14.75 -13.03 4.74
CA SER A 142 14.54 -11.96 3.76
C SER A 142 13.10 -11.83 3.33
N THR A 143 12.65 -10.58 3.18
CA THR A 143 11.34 -10.22 2.66
C THR A 143 11.52 -9.21 1.53
N TYR A 144 10.84 -9.43 0.41
CA TYR A 144 10.76 -8.46 -0.68
C TYR A 144 9.37 -7.85 -0.75
N THR A 145 9.29 -6.53 -0.90
CA THR A 145 8.04 -5.81 -1.11
C THR A 145 7.95 -5.28 -2.54
N ALA A 146 6.77 -5.35 -3.13
CA ALA A 146 6.51 -4.85 -4.47
C ALA A 146 6.29 -3.34 -4.43
N GLU A 147 7.04 -2.60 -5.29
CA GLU A 147 6.90 -1.15 -5.40
C GLU A 147 6.48 -0.72 -6.81
N GLY A 148 6.29 -1.66 -7.70
CA GLY A 148 5.73 -1.44 -9.02
C GLY A 148 6.71 -1.55 -10.16
N ILE A 149 6.19 -1.32 -11.36
CA ILE A 149 6.93 -1.39 -12.62
C ILE A 149 6.79 -0.03 -13.33
N ARG A 150 7.88 0.43 -13.94
CA ARG A 150 7.88 1.53 -14.90
C ARG A 150 8.32 1.02 -16.25
N SER A 151 7.93 1.73 -17.31
CA SER A 151 8.55 1.57 -18.63
C SER A 151 9.44 2.76 -18.98
N HIS A 152 10.53 2.49 -19.66
CA HIS A 152 11.42 3.48 -20.22
C HIS A 152 12.13 2.89 -21.43
N GLU A 153 12.04 3.58 -22.59
CA GLU A 153 12.67 3.16 -23.86
C GLU A 153 12.43 1.69 -24.23
N GLY A 154 11.19 1.23 -24.07
CA GLY A 154 10.79 -0.15 -24.39
C GLY A 154 11.22 -1.21 -23.38
N LYS A 155 11.86 -0.83 -22.28
CA LYS A 155 12.24 -1.70 -21.17
C LYS A 155 11.25 -1.58 -20.03
N LEU A 156 11.01 -2.68 -19.33
CA LEU A 156 10.32 -2.66 -18.05
C LEU A 156 11.35 -2.67 -16.92
N ILE A 157 11.14 -1.80 -15.94
CA ILE A 157 11.99 -1.64 -14.75
C ILE A 157 11.11 -1.90 -13.54
N ALA A 158 11.32 -3.03 -12.88
CA ALA A 158 10.60 -3.41 -11.68
C ALA A 158 11.37 -2.98 -10.44
N TYR A 159 10.70 -2.26 -9.55
CA TYR A 159 11.22 -1.77 -8.28
C TYR A 159 10.69 -2.63 -7.14
N TYR A 160 11.54 -2.94 -6.18
CA TYR A 160 11.15 -3.66 -4.97
C TYR A 160 12.02 -3.24 -3.77
N GLY A 161 11.42 -3.30 -2.59
CA GLY A 161 12.11 -3.14 -1.32
C GLY A 161 12.63 -4.48 -0.81
N HIS A 162 13.73 -4.48 -0.08
CA HIS A 162 14.24 -5.62 0.67
C HIS A 162 14.29 -5.27 2.15
N TYR A 163 13.88 -6.22 2.96
CA TYR A 163 14.06 -6.19 4.41
C TYR A 163 14.77 -7.46 4.86
N GLY A 164 15.88 -7.30 5.58
CA GLY A 164 16.50 -8.37 6.34
C GLY A 164 15.98 -8.38 7.77
N TYR A 165 15.88 -9.55 8.38
CA TYR A 165 15.50 -9.71 9.78
C TYR A 165 16.67 -10.36 10.54
N ALA A 166 16.87 -9.93 11.80
CA ALA A 166 17.76 -10.67 12.68
C ALA A 166 17.20 -12.07 12.98
N ASP A 167 18.06 -13.06 13.24
CA ASP A 167 17.67 -14.45 13.44
C ASP A 167 16.53 -14.63 14.46
N ARG A 168 16.52 -13.84 15.51
CA ARG A 168 15.47 -13.85 16.53
C ARG A 168 14.14 -13.25 16.11
N CYS A 169 14.11 -12.50 14.99
CA CYS A 169 12.90 -11.93 14.37
C CYS A 169 12.29 -12.82 13.30
N LEU A 170 12.92 -13.91 12.94
CA LEU A 170 12.45 -14.87 11.94
C LEU A 170 11.02 -15.34 12.16
N TYR A 171 10.56 -15.25 13.37
CA TYR A 171 9.28 -15.81 13.79
C TYR A 171 8.21 -14.78 14.08
N TRP A 172 8.49 -13.50 13.94
CA TRP A 172 7.52 -12.44 14.19
C TRP A 172 6.15 -12.77 13.58
N ASN A 173 6.09 -13.08 12.33
CA ASN A 173 4.86 -13.42 11.64
C ASN A 173 4.56 -14.92 11.57
N GLY A 174 5.46 -15.77 12.00
CA GLY A 174 5.28 -17.22 12.04
C GLY A 174 4.89 -17.75 13.42
N MET A 175 4.93 -16.92 14.46
CA MET A 175 4.60 -17.33 15.82
C MET A 175 3.16 -16.97 16.16
N PRO A 176 2.36 -17.93 16.62
CA PRO A 176 0.97 -17.70 17.02
C PRO A 176 0.78 -16.66 18.13
N ASN A 177 1.83 -16.26 18.79
CA ASN A 177 1.82 -15.41 19.99
C ASN A 177 2.70 -14.15 19.89
N GLY A 178 3.24 -13.83 18.71
CA GLY A 178 4.00 -12.59 18.51
C GLY A 178 5.22 -12.39 19.42
N ARG A 179 5.78 -13.44 19.98
CA ARG A 179 6.83 -13.37 21.02
C ARG A 179 8.08 -12.60 20.60
N CYS A 180 8.36 -12.52 19.31
CA CYS A 180 9.48 -11.70 18.85
C CYS A 180 9.41 -10.24 19.29
N ILE A 181 8.21 -9.66 19.40
CA ILE A 181 8.05 -8.27 19.85
C ILE A 181 8.29 -8.13 21.33
N GLU A 182 7.84 -9.10 22.13
CA GLU A 182 7.96 -9.04 23.59
C GLU A 182 9.40 -9.22 24.06
N ASP A 183 10.16 -10.07 23.37
CA ASP A 183 11.58 -10.29 23.65
C ASP A 183 12.45 -9.12 23.16
N TYR A 184 11.91 -8.26 22.31
CA TYR A 184 12.56 -7.14 21.66
C TYR A 184 12.43 -5.82 22.41
N ARG A 185 12.40 -5.84 23.71
CA ARG A 185 12.47 -4.64 24.56
C ARG A 185 13.88 -4.03 24.64
N GLY A 186 14.81 -4.54 23.85
CA GLY A 186 16.07 -3.88 23.53
C GLY A 186 15.88 -2.59 22.75
N SER A 187 16.91 -1.96 22.30
CA SER A 187 16.86 -0.70 21.55
C SER A 187 15.95 -0.81 20.32
N ALA A 188 15.25 0.25 19.97
CA ALA A 188 14.44 0.35 18.76
C ALA A 188 15.21 -0.07 17.48
N ASP A 189 16.53 -0.01 17.50
CA ASP A 189 17.43 -0.40 16.43
C ASP A 189 17.42 -1.88 16.09
N GLU A 190 16.96 -2.73 16.96
CA GLU A 190 17.11 -4.16 16.80
C GLU A 190 15.91 -4.85 16.15
N TRP A 191 14.73 -4.27 16.15
CA TRP A 191 13.56 -4.93 15.56
C TRP A 191 13.19 -4.37 14.19
N VAL A 192 13.96 -3.49 13.72
CA VAL A 192 13.75 -2.96 12.41
C VAL A 192 14.77 -3.54 11.45
N HIS A 193 14.24 -3.95 10.36
CA HIS A 193 14.85 -4.45 9.16
C HIS A 193 16.36 -4.19 9.07
N ASN A 194 17.15 -5.20 9.39
CA ASN A 194 18.55 -5.19 9.02
C ASN A 194 18.65 -5.19 7.49
N ASP A 195 19.61 -4.51 6.92
CA ASP A 195 19.87 -4.52 5.47
C ASP A 195 18.65 -4.14 4.61
N SER A 196 18.03 -2.98 4.90
CA SER A 196 16.96 -2.42 4.07
C SER A 196 17.55 -1.71 2.85
N PHE A 197 17.03 -2.03 1.67
CA PHE A 197 17.42 -1.36 0.44
C PHE A 197 16.30 -1.42 -0.60
N ALA A 198 16.32 -0.49 -1.56
CA ALA A 198 15.59 -0.65 -2.80
C ALA A 198 16.49 -1.28 -3.86
N ALA A 199 15.88 -2.06 -4.73
CA ALA A 199 16.53 -2.65 -5.87
C ALA A 199 15.62 -2.67 -7.09
N VAL A 200 16.23 -2.87 -8.25
CA VAL A 200 15.53 -2.99 -9.53
C VAL A 200 15.97 -4.23 -10.29
N ARG A 201 15.07 -4.71 -11.14
CA ARG A 201 15.38 -5.63 -12.23
C ARG A 201 14.84 -5.06 -13.53
N VAL A 202 15.55 -5.28 -14.60
CA VAL A 202 15.23 -4.77 -15.94
C VAL A 202 14.83 -5.93 -16.84
N SER A 203 13.81 -5.73 -17.65
CA SER A 203 13.39 -6.65 -18.70
C SER A 203 13.38 -5.93 -20.05
N ASP A 204 14.01 -6.53 -21.05
CA ASP A 204 14.02 -6.05 -22.43
C ASP A 204 12.98 -6.79 -23.32
N ASP A 205 12.21 -7.71 -22.74
CA ASP A 205 11.32 -8.61 -23.47
C ASP A 205 9.87 -8.61 -22.95
N ALA A 206 9.42 -7.43 -22.46
CA ALA A 206 8.09 -7.23 -21.91
C ALA A 206 7.75 -8.13 -20.70
N GLY A 207 8.73 -8.38 -19.84
CA GLY A 207 8.56 -9.11 -18.59
C GLY A 207 8.71 -10.63 -18.70
N ARG A 208 9.09 -11.16 -19.86
CA ARG A 208 9.31 -12.62 -20.01
C ARG A 208 10.54 -13.08 -19.22
N THR A 209 11.60 -12.27 -19.26
CA THR A 209 12.82 -12.49 -18.47
C THR A 209 13.23 -11.20 -17.75
N TRP A 210 13.93 -11.38 -16.65
CA TRP A 210 14.42 -10.27 -15.82
C TRP A 210 15.91 -10.40 -15.59
N GLY A 211 16.66 -9.33 -15.83
CA GLY A 211 18.10 -9.22 -15.58
C GLY A 211 18.49 -9.46 -14.12
N ALA A 212 19.78 -9.43 -13.83
CA ALA A 212 20.27 -9.51 -12.46
C ALA A 212 19.74 -8.35 -11.60
N PRO A 213 19.53 -8.55 -10.28
CA PRO A 213 19.13 -7.47 -9.38
C PRO A 213 20.22 -6.41 -9.28
N ILE A 214 19.80 -5.14 -9.24
CA ILE A 214 20.66 -3.98 -9.03
C ILE A 214 20.17 -3.28 -7.77
N ARG A 215 20.97 -3.28 -6.70
CA ARG A 215 20.70 -2.44 -5.51
C ARG A 215 20.97 -1.01 -5.92
N ASN A 216 20.01 -0.12 -5.72
CA ASN A 216 20.10 1.24 -6.19
C ASN A 216 19.92 2.31 -5.08
N ILE A 217 19.27 1.98 -3.97
CA ILE A 217 19.13 2.89 -2.83
C ILE A 217 19.32 2.08 -1.54
N GLU A 218 20.40 2.37 -0.83
CA GLU A 218 20.71 1.71 0.44
C GLU A 218 19.89 2.31 1.60
N ARG A 219 19.61 1.50 2.62
CA ARG A 219 18.91 1.93 3.83
C ARG A 219 17.62 2.68 3.53
N PHE A 220 16.81 2.13 2.66
CA PHE A 220 15.59 2.77 2.18
C PHE A 220 14.46 1.76 2.04
N VAL A 221 13.27 2.17 2.43
CA VAL A 221 12.03 1.41 2.26
C VAL A 221 11.12 2.19 1.33
N PRO A 222 11.03 1.79 0.06
CA PRO A 222 10.13 2.40 -0.89
C PRO A 222 8.68 2.03 -0.57
N ASN A 223 7.73 2.85 -1.05
CA ASN A 223 6.29 2.60 -0.88
C ASN A 223 5.55 2.50 -2.20
N LEU A 224 6.07 3.15 -3.22
CA LEU A 224 5.55 3.19 -4.57
C LEU A 224 6.72 3.25 -5.54
N ARG A 225 6.46 2.87 -6.80
CA ARG A 225 7.42 3.15 -7.89
C ARG A 225 7.75 4.64 -7.95
N PRO A 226 8.88 5.02 -8.51
CA PRO A 226 9.17 6.43 -8.70
C PRO A 226 8.23 7.06 -9.73
N PHE A 227 7.85 8.30 -9.46
CA PHE A 227 7.01 9.12 -10.32
C PHE A 227 7.82 10.29 -10.87
N LEU A 228 7.47 10.73 -12.08
CA LEU A 228 8.07 11.88 -12.73
C LEU A 228 7.50 13.18 -12.17
N THR A 229 8.40 14.12 -11.89
CA THR A 229 8.04 15.54 -11.81
C THR A 229 7.92 16.15 -13.21
N ARG A 230 7.42 17.35 -13.31
CA ARG A 230 7.33 18.07 -14.60
C ARG A 230 8.67 18.33 -15.26
N SER A 231 9.74 18.41 -14.49
CA SER A 231 11.11 18.57 -15.02
C SER A 231 11.72 17.28 -15.56
N GLY A 232 11.04 16.13 -15.39
CA GLY A 232 11.55 14.82 -15.76
C GLY A 232 12.38 14.15 -14.67
N ARG A 233 12.56 14.77 -13.49
CA ARG A 233 13.16 14.11 -12.33
C ARG A 233 12.26 13.02 -11.79
N LEU A 234 12.83 11.92 -11.37
CA LEU A 234 12.14 10.84 -10.68
C LEU A 234 12.28 11.01 -9.15
N ILE A 235 11.15 10.91 -8.45
CA ILE A 235 11.11 10.86 -6.98
C ILE A 235 10.47 9.54 -6.58
N MET A 236 11.11 8.80 -5.67
CA MET A 236 10.58 7.57 -5.11
C MET A 236 9.98 7.88 -3.73
N PRO A 237 8.65 7.76 -3.56
CA PRO A 237 8.03 7.90 -2.25
C PRO A 237 8.47 6.77 -1.33
N GLY A 238 8.84 7.13 -0.12
CA GLY A 238 9.18 6.19 0.95
C GLY A 238 8.64 6.68 2.28
N ASN A 239 8.99 5.98 3.32
CA ASN A 239 8.60 6.37 4.67
C ASN A 239 9.42 7.58 5.10
N ILE A 240 8.85 8.77 4.96
CA ILE A 240 9.45 10.09 5.29
C ILE A 240 10.78 10.41 4.58
N THR A 241 11.23 9.57 3.70
CA THR A 241 12.38 9.83 2.84
C THR A 241 11.97 9.73 1.39
N TYR A 242 12.42 10.66 0.57
CA TYR A 242 12.01 10.79 -0.82
C TYR A 242 13.21 10.92 -1.74
N PRO A 243 13.97 9.82 -1.93
CA PRO A 243 15.11 9.84 -2.84
C PRO A 243 14.68 10.26 -4.24
N TYR A 244 15.57 10.96 -4.92
CA TYR A 244 15.35 11.43 -6.29
C TYR A 244 16.54 11.12 -7.19
N THR A 245 16.27 11.03 -8.48
CA THR A 245 17.31 10.88 -9.51
C THR A 245 16.92 11.65 -10.77
N ASP A 246 17.93 12.13 -11.49
CA ASP A 246 17.81 12.71 -12.81
C ASP A 246 18.10 11.68 -13.92
N ASP A 247 18.41 10.41 -13.56
CA ASP A 247 18.44 9.29 -14.49
C ASP A 247 17.00 8.97 -14.95
N PRO A 248 16.67 9.15 -16.25
CA PRO A 248 15.31 8.93 -16.73
C PRO A 248 14.84 7.48 -16.65
N ALA A 249 15.77 6.53 -16.63
CA ALA A 249 15.48 5.13 -16.36
C ALA A 249 15.14 4.87 -14.88
N GLY A 250 15.72 5.68 -13.97
CA GLY A 250 15.53 5.51 -12.52
C GLY A 250 16.27 4.28 -11.97
N ILE A 251 17.36 3.87 -12.62
CA ILE A 251 18.17 2.73 -12.21
C ILE A 251 19.27 3.18 -11.26
N GLU A 252 19.93 4.31 -11.56
CA GLU A 252 21.10 4.79 -10.82
C GLU A 252 21.02 6.28 -10.50
N GLY A 253 22.08 6.84 -9.93
CA GLY A 253 22.19 8.27 -9.65
C GLY A 253 21.25 8.78 -8.57
N TRP A 254 20.70 7.91 -7.74
CA TRP A 254 19.80 8.27 -6.65
C TRP A 254 20.50 9.11 -5.60
N LYS A 255 19.88 10.23 -5.27
CA LYS A 255 20.30 11.18 -4.25
C LYS A 255 19.29 11.25 -3.12
N ARG A 256 19.76 11.58 -1.93
CA ARG A 256 18.91 11.77 -0.76
C ARG A 256 18.32 13.16 -0.76
N ALA A 257 17.04 13.27 -0.50
CA ALA A 257 16.40 14.56 -0.28
C ALA A 257 16.85 15.16 1.05
N GLY A 258 17.00 16.48 1.10
CA GLY A 258 17.19 17.21 2.34
C GLY A 258 15.91 17.22 3.16
N LEU A 259 15.97 16.66 4.37
CA LEU A 259 14.85 16.69 5.32
C LEU A 259 15.14 17.73 6.39
N PRO A 260 14.12 18.44 6.91
CA PRO A 260 14.31 19.37 8.00
C PRO A 260 14.78 18.64 9.26
N ARG A 261 15.70 19.24 9.99
CA ARG A 261 16.05 18.81 11.34
C ARG A 261 14.95 19.25 12.28
N LEU A 262 14.07 18.34 12.67
CA LEU A 262 13.01 18.62 13.62
C LEU A 262 13.52 18.38 15.05
N PRO A 263 13.27 19.30 15.99
CA PRO A 263 13.85 19.25 17.34
C PRO A 263 13.44 18.03 18.16
N ASN A 264 12.36 17.36 17.78
CA ASN A 264 11.84 16.19 18.47
C ASN A 264 11.85 14.92 17.60
N TRP A 265 12.52 14.94 16.46
CA TRP A 265 12.69 13.74 15.66
C TRP A 265 13.86 12.96 16.20
N ILE A 266 13.57 11.79 16.72
CA ILE A 266 14.60 10.81 17.03
C ILE A 266 14.96 10.15 15.70
N VAL A 267 15.92 10.74 15.03
CA VAL A 267 16.60 10.13 13.90
C VAL A 267 17.84 9.48 14.51
N ASP A 268 17.76 8.21 14.81
CA ASP A 268 18.90 7.43 15.31
C ASP A 268 19.98 7.24 14.24
N ASP A 269 19.68 7.64 13.02
CA ASP A 269 20.61 7.67 11.90
C ASP A 269 20.82 9.12 11.44
N PRO A 270 21.98 9.74 11.74
CA PRO A 270 22.28 11.10 11.33
C PRO A 270 22.32 11.29 9.81
N GLU A 271 22.37 10.22 9.04
CA GLU A 271 22.27 10.23 7.59
C GLU A 271 20.81 10.25 7.09
N GLY A 272 19.81 10.20 7.99
CA GLY A 272 18.40 10.36 7.68
C GLY A 272 17.75 9.17 6.98
N PHE A 273 18.39 8.01 7.00
CA PHE A 273 17.87 6.79 6.42
C PHE A 273 17.72 5.75 7.51
N HIS A 274 16.62 5.84 8.18
CA HIS A 274 16.40 5.02 9.34
C HIS A 274 16.27 3.54 8.97
N LYS A 275 16.81 2.69 9.82
CA LYS A 275 16.65 1.24 9.80
C LYS A 275 15.19 0.82 9.96
N GLY A 276 14.25 1.50 9.43
CA GLY A 276 12.88 1.09 9.49
C GLY A 276 11.88 2.16 9.74
N CYS A 277 12.02 3.25 9.12
CA CYS A 277 10.82 4.01 8.84
C CYS A 277 10.06 4.59 10.02
N PHE A 278 10.56 4.52 11.24
CA PHE A 278 9.83 4.96 12.42
C PHE A 278 10.42 6.24 13.00
N PHE A 279 9.80 7.35 12.66
CA PHE A 279 10.07 8.61 13.32
C PHE A 279 9.05 8.84 14.41
N ARG A 280 9.49 8.97 15.62
CA ARG A 280 8.64 9.37 16.72
C ARG A 280 8.69 10.87 16.88
N HIS A 281 7.69 11.53 16.35
CA HIS A 281 7.41 12.91 16.71
C HIS A 281 6.00 12.96 17.28
N ASP A 282 5.85 13.42 18.51
CA ASP A 282 4.55 13.55 19.19
C ASP A 282 3.68 12.27 19.10
N ALA A 283 4.31 11.09 19.19
CA ALA A 283 3.66 9.79 19.01
C ALA A 283 3.02 9.56 17.62
N ARG A 284 3.39 10.33 16.61
CA ARG A 284 2.99 10.11 15.22
C ARG A 284 4.07 9.34 14.48
N ASN A 285 3.64 8.39 13.70
CA ASN A 285 4.48 7.64 12.78
C ASN A 285 4.08 8.01 11.35
N TYR A 286 4.91 8.81 10.70
CA TYR A 286 4.74 9.13 9.28
C TYR A 286 5.29 7.97 8.45
N CYS A 287 4.42 7.36 7.68
CA CYS A 287 4.82 6.29 6.78
C CYS A 287 4.27 6.56 5.37
N GLU A 288 4.27 5.63 4.53
CA GLU A 288 3.76 5.59 3.15
C GLU A 288 3.28 6.92 2.57
N ALA A 289 3.93 7.32 1.48
CA ALA A 289 3.70 8.62 0.87
C ALA A 289 3.33 8.51 -0.62
N SER A 290 2.70 9.54 -1.13
CA SER A 290 2.44 9.76 -2.56
C SER A 290 2.32 11.26 -2.81
N PHE A 291 2.69 11.74 -4.01
CA PHE A 291 2.70 13.17 -4.29
C PHE A 291 1.95 13.56 -5.55
N TYR A 292 1.61 14.82 -5.61
CA TYR A 292 1.21 15.54 -6.82
C TYR A 292 1.99 16.86 -6.91
N GLN A 293 2.02 17.44 -8.09
CA GLN A 293 2.70 18.71 -8.35
C GLN A 293 1.70 19.74 -8.89
N THR A 294 1.59 20.90 -8.22
CA THR A 294 0.72 22.00 -8.60
C THR A 294 1.31 22.84 -9.75
N ASP A 295 0.52 23.75 -10.33
CA ASP A 295 0.91 24.50 -11.51
C ASP A 295 2.03 25.49 -11.26
N ASP A 296 2.18 25.97 -10.05
CA ASP A 296 3.32 26.78 -9.58
C ASP A 296 4.61 25.99 -9.35
N GLY A 297 4.57 24.67 -9.54
CA GLY A 297 5.73 23.78 -9.43
C GLY A 297 5.93 23.15 -8.06
N VAL A 298 5.12 23.51 -7.05
CA VAL A 298 5.24 22.95 -5.71
C VAL A 298 4.86 21.46 -5.72
N LEU A 299 5.71 20.65 -5.11
CA LEU A 299 5.44 19.24 -4.85
C LEU A 299 4.77 19.10 -3.48
N HIS A 300 3.62 18.44 -3.44
CA HIS A 300 2.88 18.14 -2.20
C HIS A 300 2.97 16.63 -1.94
N MET A 301 3.82 16.22 -1.01
CA MET A 301 3.96 14.83 -0.59
C MET A 301 3.00 14.53 0.53
N MET A 302 1.88 13.89 0.20
CA MET A 302 0.90 13.41 1.17
C MET A 302 1.45 12.19 1.89
N GLN A 303 1.25 12.12 3.21
CA GLN A 303 1.82 11.09 4.08
C GLN A 303 0.73 10.46 4.94
N ARG A 304 0.73 9.13 4.96
CA ARG A 304 -0.05 8.37 5.93
C ARG A 304 0.54 8.55 7.32
N ILE A 305 -0.33 8.64 8.32
CA ILE A 305 0.06 8.62 9.72
C ILE A 305 -0.41 7.30 10.32
N ASP A 306 0.53 6.46 10.72
CA ASP A 306 0.24 5.24 11.44
C ASP A 306 -0.01 5.50 12.92
N ARG A 307 -0.81 4.60 13.51
CA ARG A 307 -1.10 4.64 14.95
C ARG A 307 0.06 4.05 15.72
N ILE A 308 0.66 4.85 16.59
CA ILE A 308 1.39 4.32 17.72
C ILE A 308 0.54 4.57 18.96
N ALA A 309 0.14 3.50 19.67
CA ALA A 309 -0.56 3.67 20.94
C ALA A 309 0.27 4.54 21.91
N PRO A 310 -0.35 5.47 22.70
CA PRO A 310 -1.77 5.66 22.92
C PRO A 310 -2.45 6.69 22.00
N ASN A 311 -1.72 7.40 21.13
CA ASN A 311 -2.28 8.43 20.26
C ASN A 311 -2.58 7.84 18.88
N PRO A 312 -3.85 7.52 18.58
CA PRO A 312 -4.23 7.16 17.23
C PRO A 312 -3.94 8.31 16.27
N SER A 313 -3.58 7.99 15.01
CA SER A 313 -3.80 8.93 13.93
C SER A 313 -5.24 9.41 14.06
N GLU A 314 -5.47 10.71 13.98
CA GLU A 314 -6.83 11.26 14.01
C GLU A 314 -7.61 10.89 12.75
N GLY A 315 -7.12 9.90 11.96
CA GLY A 315 -7.66 9.54 10.67
C GLY A 315 -7.41 10.63 9.61
N LEU A 316 -6.29 11.31 9.71
CA LEU A 316 -5.89 12.40 8.83
C LEU A 316 -4.55 12.09 8.17
N LEU A 317 -4.32 12.69 7.00
CA LEU A 317 -3.01 12.71 6.34
C LEU A 317 -2.20 13.94 6.80
N ALA A 318 -0.88 13.82 6.72
CA ALA A 318 0.02 14.97 6.73
C ALA A 318 0.51 15.29 5.31
N VAL A 319 1.16 16.42 5.15
CA VAL A 319 1.82 16.83 3.91
C VAL A 319 3.16 17.48 4.23
N THR A 320 4.17 17.20 3.40
CA THR A 320 5.38 18.00 3.27
C THR A 320 5.46 18.59 1.87
N GLU A 321 6.11 19.74 1.72
CA GLU A 321 6.16 20.45 0.46
C GLU A 321 7.60 20.70 0.03
N SER A 322 7.83 20.66 -1.29
CA SER A 322 9.11 21.02 -1.90
C SER A 322 8.88 22.05 -3.00
N VAL A 323 9.68 23.11 -2.99
CA VAL A 323 9.70 24.20 -3.98
C VAL A 323 10.94 24.12 -4.88
N ASP A 324 11.83 23.17 -4.65
CA ASP A 324 13.07 22.95 -5.37
C ASP A 324 13.14 21.61 -6.10
N ASN A 325 11.96 21.15 -6.56
CA ASN A 325 11.83 19.90 -7.31
C ASN A 325 12.30 18.65 -6.56
N GLY A 326 12.04 18.60 -5.23
CA GLY A 326 12.28 17.43 -4.39
C GLY A 326 13.68 17.35 -3.79
N GLU A 327 14.51 18.39 -3.90
CA GLU A 327 15.84 18.43 -3.27
C GLU A 327 15.74 18.61 -1.76
N THR A 328 14.84 19.51 -1.33
CA THR A 328 14.53 19.73 0.09
C THR A 328 13.02 19.73 0.34
N TRP A 329 12.63 19.43 1.55
CA TRP A 329 11.23 19.31 1.97
C TRP A 329 10.95 20.08 3.25
N SER A 330 9.76 20.64 3.36
CA SER A 330 9.29 21.33 4.55
C SER A 330 9.07 20.37 5.74
N GLU A 331 8.89 20.94 6.92
CA GLU A 331 8.32 20.20 8.05
C GLU A 331 6.93 19.66 7.70
N PRO A 332 6.56 18.47 8.21
CA PRO A 332 5.23 17.94 8.01
C PRO A 332 4.14 18.84 8.61
N MET A 333 3.12 19.13 7.83
CA MET A 333 1.93 19.87 8.23
C MET A 333 0.74 18.92 8.30
N MET A 334 -0.12 19.07 9.30
CA MET A 334 -1.37 18.34 9.37
C MET A 334 -2.38 18.89 8.38
N THR A 335 -3.04 18.01 7.66
CA THR A 335 -4.14 18.35 6.76
C THR A 335 -5.49 18.08 7.43
N SER A 336 -6.58 18.49 6.77
CA SER A 336 -7.94 18.01 7.06
C SER A 336 -8.38 16.94 6.05
N TYR A 337 -7.45 16.32 5.34
CA TYR A 337 -7.72 15.19 4.46
C TYR A 337 -7.84 13.91 5.29
N THR A 338 -9.04 13.29 5.29
CA THR A 338 -9.30 12.10 6.09
C THR A 338 -8.80 10.83 5.41
N ASP A 339 -8.37 9.86 6.20
CA ASP A 339 -7.85 8.57 5.77
C ASP A 339 -8.16 7.46 6.79
N SER A 340 -8.27 6.23 6.31
CA SER A 340 -8.52 5.05 7.14
C SER A 340 -7.25 4.28 7.55
N GLY A 341 -6.07 4.87 7.41
CA GLY A 341 -4.79 4.20 7.65
C GLY A 341 -4.42 3.25 6.50
N CYS A 342 -4.61 3.71 5.26
CA CYS A 342 -4.32 2.97 4.04
C CYS A 342 -3.27 3.71 3.22
N ARG A 343 -2.38 2.98 2.52
CA ARG A 343 -1.59 3.59 1.44
C ARG A 343 -2.52 4.03 0.33
N PHE A 344 -2.17 5.08 -0.35
CA PHE A 344 -2.97 5.77 -1.36
C PHE A 344 -2.10 6.20 -2.54
N GLN A 345 -2.73 6.69 -3.59
CA GLN A 345 -2.03 7.35 -4.69
C GLN A 345 -2.65 8.71 -4.98
N PHE A 346 -1.80 9.73 -5.06
CA PHE A 346 -2.14 11.05 -5.56
C PHE A 346 -1.53 11.27 -6.94
N GLY A 347 -2.09 12.21 -7.70
CA GLY A 347 -1.58 12.56 -9.00
C GLY A 347 -2.44 13.59 -9.72
N ARG A 348 -2.32 13.64 -11.04
CA ARG A 348 -3.05 14.57 -11.90
C ARG A 348 -3.76 13.82 -13.02
N LEU A 349 -5.01 14.18 -13.28
CA LEU A 349 -5.80 13.69 -14.40
C LEU A 349 -5.40 14.41 -15.70
N PRO A 350 -5.66 13.81 -16.88
CA PRO A 350 -5.36 14.45 -18.17
C PRO A 350 -6.08 15.78 -18.41
N ASP A 351 -7.22 16.00 -17.75
CA ASP A 351 -7.98 17.26 -17.84
C ASP A 351 -7.44 18.37 -16.92
N GLY A 352 -6.35 18.07 -16.19
CA GLY A 352 -5.68 19.02 -15.31
C GLY A 352 -6.11 18.98 -13.86
N ARG A 353 -7.23 18.31 -13.51
CA ARG A 353 -7.63 18.11 -12.10
C ARG A 353 -6.61 17.25 -11.35
N PHE A 354 -6.44 17.54 -10.10
CA PHE A 354 -5.68 16.67 -9.18
C PHE A 354 -6.59 15.57 -8.65
N PHE A 355 -6.02 14.41 -8.32
CA PHE A 355 -6.77 13.32 -7.72
C PHE A 355 -6.08 12.73 -6.49
N GLY A 356 -6.88 12.17 -5.59
CA GLY A 356 -6.47 11.27 -4.52
C GLY A 356 -7.30 10.00 -4.60
N LEU A 357 -6.64 8.86 -4.79
CA LEU A 357 -7.24 7.53 -4.75
C LEU A 357 -7.02 6.96 -3.35
N THR A 358 -8.04 6.99 -2.50
CA THR A 358 -7.93 6.79 -1.05
C THR A 358 -9.09 6.01 -0.48
N CYS A 359 -8.99 5.61 0.78
CA CYS A 359 -10.09 5.13 1.60
C CYS A 359 -10.38 6.16 2.70
N PRO A 360 -11.19 7.17 2.45
CA PRO A 360 -11.25 8.39 3.27
C PRO A 360 -12.03 8.25 4.58
N ASN A 361 -12.68 7.12 4.86
CA ASN A 361 -13.46 6.94 6.08
C ASN A 361 -12.59 6.47 7.25
N PRO A 362 -12.19 7.33 8.21
CA PRO A 362 -11.26 6.96 9.28
C PRO A 362 -11.82 5.97 10.29
N ARG A 363 -13.13 5.70 10.23
CA ARG A 363 -13.83 4.77 11.14
C ARG A 363 -14.08 3.40 10.52
N SER A 364 -13.59 3.17 9.31
CA SER A 364 -13.81 1.92 8.58
C SER A 364 -12.53 1.10 8.46
N ASP A 365 -12.68 -0.16 8.06
CA ASP A 365 -11.60 -1.02 7.64
C ASP A 365 -11.35 -0.84 6.13
N ARG A 366 -10.83 0.35 5.76
CA ARG A 366 -10.46 0.72 4.37
C ARG A 366 -11.62 0.60 3.39
N THR A 367 -12.77 1.16 3.76
CA THR A 367 -13.96 1.24 2.88
C THR A 367 -14.71 2.56 3.11
N PRO A 368 -15.31 3.19 2.09
CA PRO A 368 -15.23 2.86 0.67
C PRO A 368 -13.89 3.22 0.02
N LEU A 369 -13.62 2.66 -1.15
CA LEU A 369 -12.58 3.14 -2.07
C LEU A 369 -13.13 4.33 -2.85
N VAL A 370 -12.43 5.45 -2.79
CA VAL A 370 -12.88 6.73 -3.37
C VAL A 370 -11.78 7.35 -4.23
N LEU A 371 -12.16 7.82 -5.39
CA LEU A 371 -11.40 8.79 -6.16
C LEU A 371 -11.93 10.19 -5.81
N ALA A 372 -11.14 10.97 -5.10
CA ALA A 372 -11.42 12.37 -4.82
C ALA A 372 -10.72 13.26 -5.84
N THR A 373 -11.39 14.30 -6.38
CA THR A 373 -10.78 15.22 -7.34
C THR A 373 -10.81 16.66 -6.85
N SER A 374 -9.82 17.45 -7.30
CA SER A 374 -9.63 18.86 -6.97
C SER A 374 -9.19 19.64 -8.20
N ARG A 375 -9.65 20.90 -8.32
CA ARG A 375 -9.20 21.81 -9.37
C ARG A 375 -7.94 22.60 -8.99
N ASP A 376 -7.74 22.81 -7.71
CA ASP A 376 -6.67 23.67 -7.16
C ASP A 376 -5.58 22.88 -6.41
N GLY A 377 -5.77 21.57 -6.21
CA GLY A 377 -4.87 20.73 -5.41
C GLY A 377 -5.01 20.97 -3.89
N VAL A 378 -5.95 21.78 -3.46
CA VAL A 378 -6.19 22.10 -2.04
C VAL A 378 -7.50 21.51 -1.55
N VAL A 379 -8.58 21.73 -2.30
CA VAL A 379 -9.91 21.26 -1.92
C VAL A 379 -10.36 20.14 -2.85
N PHE A 380 -10.35 18.91 -2.35
CA PHE A 380 -10.84 17.72 -3.03
C PHE A 380 -12.32 17.53 -2.69
N ASP A 381 -13.21 18.13 -3.44
CA ASP A 381 -14.64 18.25 -3.13
C ASP A 381 -15.60 17.48 -4.04
N GLN A 382 -15.05 16.72 -5.02
CA GLN A 382 -15.78 15.78 -5.84
C GLN A 382 -15.33 14.37 -5.50
N HIS A 383 -16.25 13.54 -5.00
CA HIS A 383 -15.94 12.17 -4.61
C HIS A 383 -16.68 11.17 -5.50
N TYR A 384 -15.95 10.22 -6.05
CA TYR A 384 -16.46 9.10 -6.82
C TYR A 384 -16.18 7.81 -6.06
N GLU A 385 -17.24 7.17 -5.55
CA GLU A 385 -17.11 5.85 -4.90
C GLU A 385 -16.90 4.80 -5.99
N LEU A 386 -15.75 4.15 -5.95
CA LEU A 386 -15.35 3.09 -6.87
C LEU A 386 -15.70 1.71 -6.33
N GLY A 387 -15.84 1.57 -5.02
CA GLY A 387 -16.20 0.37 -4.33
C GLY A 387 -16.60 0.67 -2.89
N GLY A 388 -17.74 0.17 -2.48
CA GLY A 388 -18.35 0.47 -1.18
C GLY A 388 -18.89 -0.76 -0.47
N ILE A 389 -18.32 -1.95 -0.70
CA ILE A 389 -18.75 -3.15 0.04
C ILE A 389 -18.37 -3.02 1.51
N PRO A 390 -19.22 -3.49 2.42
CA PRO A 390 -18.87 -3.60 3.84
C PRO A 390 -17.78 -4.65 4.03
N GLY A 391 -17.21 -4.71 5.23
CA GLY A 391 -16.15 -5.63 5.57
C GLY A 391 -16.37 -7.06 5.08
N VAL A 392 -15.34 -7.67 4.56
CA VAL A 392 -15.32 -9.04 4.04
C VAL A 392 -14.39 -9.88 4.91
N THR A 393 -14.85 -11.06 5.32
CA THR A 393 -14.01 -11.99 6.07
C THR A 393 -12.98 -12.63 5.14
N PRO A 394 -11.69 -12.65 5.49
CA PRO A 394 -10.69 -13.39 4.75
C PRO A 394 -11.05 -14.89 4.66
N HIS A 395 -10.83 -15.49 3.51
CA HIS A 395 -11.06 -16.93 3.35
C HIS A 395 -9.87 -17.78 3.84
N ILE A 396 -8.66 -17.15 3.97
CA ILE A 396 -7.50 -17.74 4.60
C ILE A 396 -7.07 -16.86 5.76
N GLN A 397 -7.14 -17.36 7.00
CA GLN A 397 -6.78 -16.59 8.20
C GLN A 397 -5.26 -16.34 8.30
N GLY A 398 -4.87 -15.14 8.76
CA GLY A 398 -3.46 -14.75 8.97
C GLY A 398 -3.36 -13.43 9.73
N HIS A 399 -2.16 -13.09 10.21
CA HIS A 399 -1.92 -11.80 10.86
C HIS A 399 -1.98 -10.65 9.88
N SER A 400 -2.52 -9.51 10.36
CA SER A 400 -2.66 -8.27 9.58
C SER A 400 -3.43 -8.46 8.27
N ARG A 401 -4.31 -9.47 8.23
CA ARG A 401 -5.15 -9.81 7.08
C ARG A 401 -6.47 -9.06 7.17
N ASN A 402 -6.42 -7.76 6.94
CA ASN A 402 -7.55 -6.85 7.02
C ASN A 402 -7.48 -5.77 5.94
N GLY A 403 -8.55 -5.01 5.83
CA GLY A 403 -8.67 -3.92 4.88
C GLY A 403 -9.40 -4.32 3.60
N VAL A 404 -10.65 -3.87 3.45
CA VAL A 404 -11.51 -4.23 2.30
C VAL A 404 -10.89 -3.77 0.99
N TYR A 405 -10.36 -2.54 0.94
CA TYR A 405 -9.66 -1.98 -0.22
C TYR A 405 -8.25 -1.57 0.20
N GLY A 406 -7.32 -2.52 0.12
CA GLY A 406 -5.96 -2.31 0.60
C GLY A 406 -5.03 -1.76 -0.49
N TYR A 407 -4.36 -0.66 -0.20
CA TYR A 407 -3.26 -0.09 -0.98
C TYR A 407 -3.60 0.13 -2.45
N PRO A 408 -4.67 0.88 -2.77
CA PRO A 408 -5.02 1.13 -4.15
C PRO A 408 -3.89 1.87 -4.88
N SER A 409 -3.67 1.47 -6.12
CA SER A 409 -2.82 2.20 -7.05
C SER A 409 -3.43 2.23 -8.44
N CYS A 410 -2.99 3.15 -9.28
CA CYS A 410 -3.53 3.27 -10.63
C CYS A 410 -2.47 3.68 -11.65
N ASP A 411 -2.81 3.46 -12.92
CA ASP A 411 -2.20 4.11 -14.05
C ASP A 411 -3.29 4.68 -14.97
N ILE A 412 -2.94 5.70 -15.75
CA ILE A 412 -3.88 6.42 -16.59
C ILE A 412 -3.40 6.37 -18.04
N ALA A 413 -4.24 5.83 -18.90
CA ALA A 413 -3.99 5.78 -20.33
C ALA A 413 -5.30 5.70 -21.13
N ASN A 414 -5.29 6.15 -22.37
CA ASN A 414 -6.40 6.00 -23.34
C ASN A 414 -7.77 6.49 -22.79
N GLY A 415 -7.78 7.57 -22.01
CA GLY A 415 -9.01 8.10 -21.41
C GLY A 415 -9.56 7.25 -20.25
N LYS A 416 -8.79 6.31 -19.74
CA LYS A 416 -9.18 5.42 -18.63
C LYS A 416 -8.21 5.51 -17.48
N MET A 417 -8.70 5.24 -16.27
CA MET A 417 -7.90 4.96 -15.09
C MET A 417 -8.03 3.46 -14.78
N TYR A 418 -6.90 2.78 -14.75
CA TYR A 418 -6.76 1.37 -14.42
C TYR A 418 -6.33 1.26 -12.97
N ILE A 419 -7.20 0.73 -12.13
CA ILE A 419 -7.05 0.74 -10.67
C ILE A 419 -6.89 -0.70 -10.17
N ILE A 420 -5.94 -0.90 -9.27
CA ILE A 420 -5.69 -2.19 -8.62
C ILE A 420 -5.64 -2.00 -7.10
N TYR A 421 -6.13 -2.98 -6.36
CA TYR A 421 -6.10 -3.00 -4.90
C TYR A 421 -6.08 -4.44 -4.38
N SER A 422 -5.65 -4.64 -3.13
CA SER A 422 -5.81 -5.91 -2.46
C SER A 422 -7.10 -5.92 -1.62
N ARG A 423 -7.76 -7.07 -1.53
CA ARG A 423 -8.86 -7.31 -0.61
C ARG A 423 -8.40 -8.18 0.55
N ASN A 424 -8.49 -7.65 1.77
CA ASN A 424 -8.03 -8.31 3.00
C ASN A 424 -6.55 -8.72 2.98
N LYS A 425 -5.71 -8.05 2.17
CA LYS A 425 -4.33 -8.48 1.89
C LYS A 425 -4.25 -9.94 1.43
N GLU A 426 -5.26 -10.40 0.72
CA GLU A 426 -5.49 -11.78 0.33
C GLU A 426 -5.60 -11.92 -1.18
N ASP A 427 -6.62 -11.33 -1.77
CA ASP A 427 -6.84 -11.34 -3.22
C ASP A 427 -6.43 -10.01 -3.85
N ILE A 428 -6.05 -10.04 -5.11
CA ILE A 428 -5.79 -8.85 -5.92
C ILE A 428 -6.94 -8.62 -6.88
N TYR A 429 -7.52 -7.43 -6.83
CA TYR A 429 -8.64 -7.01 -7.66
C TYR A 429 -8.27 -5.81 -8.52
N PHE A 430 -8.92 -5.73 -9.67
CA PHE A 430 -8.78 -4.69 -10.66
C PHE A 430 -10.15 -4.11 -11.00
N VAL A 431 -10.19 -2.79 -11.23
CA VAL A 431 -11.33 -2.08 -11.82
C VAL A 431 -10.83 -1.11 -12.90
N ARG A 432 -11.68 -0.87 -13.89
CA ARG A 432 -11.43 0.06 -14.98
C ARG A 432 -12.47 1.17 -14.93
N LEU A 433 -11.99 2.41 -14.92
CA LEU A 433 -12.81 3.61 -14.86
C LEU A 433 -12.62 4.42 -16.14
N ASP A 434 -13.67 4.67 -16.87
CA ASP A 434 -13.66 5.62 -17.97
C ASP A 434 -13.67 7.05 -17.41
N LEU A 435 -12.66 7.86 -17.74
CA LEU A 435 -12.51 9.21 -17.21
C LEU A 435 -13.60 10.17 -17.70
N SER A 436 -14.28 9.85 -18.80
CA SER A 436 -15.44 10.63 -19.28
C SER A 436 -16.66 10.53 -18.33
N SER A 437 -16.69 9.53 -17.46
CA SER A 437 -17.74 9.41 -16.42
C SER A 437 -17.54 10.33 -15.22
N LEU A 438 -16.39 10.99 -15.13
CA LEU A 438 -16.09 11.97 -14.08
C LEU A 438 -16.61 13.36 -14.48
N ALA A 439 -17.86 13.63 -14.13
CA ALA A 439 -18.53 14.91 -14.47
C ALA A 439 -17.98 16.11 -13.67
#